data_c336d7c14ef57da4c86119fc689d8ac7
#
_entry.id   c336d7c14ef57da4c86119fc689d8ac7
#
_cell.length_a   1.000
_cell.length_b   1.000
_cell.length_c   1.000
_cell.angle_alpha   90.00
_cell.angle_beta   90.00
_cell.angle_gamma   90.00
#
_symmetry.space_group_name_H-M   'P 1'
#
loop_
_entity.id
_entity.type
_entity.pdbx_description
1 polymer ?
#
loop_
_entity_poly.entity_id
_entity_poly.type
_entity_poly.pdbx_seq_one_letter_code
_entity_poly.pdbx_strand_id
1 'polypeptide(L)'
;MLLLMMEVKGRFNSKMIKKAKFGDVYFDEMGGFESVEKDRITGNVSHRMTFLFLFSHVLFRQQDVVRKVHISKPTRDLRARLMPPSSVKLSDEEMKLISSFIELLDRCLSLDPSRRITPREALAHPFIRG
;
A
#
# COMPACT_ATOMS: atom_id res chain seq x y z
N MET A 1 -1.56 -2.08 4.72
CA MET A 1 -2.35 -2.29 3.48
C MET A 1 -2.45 -1.02 2.64
N LEU A 2 -3.01 0.09 3.16
CA LEU A 2 -3.17 1.35 2.41
C LEU A 2 -1.87 1.86 1.77
N LEU A 3 -0.77 1.86 2.52
CA LEU A 3 0.55 2.27 2.01
C LEU A 3 0.97 1.46 0.77
N LEU A 4 0.81 0.14 0.82
CA LEU A 4 1.13 -0.74 -0.31
C LEU A 4 0.27 -0.44 -1.55
N MET A 5 -1.01 -0.13 -1.35
CA MET A 5 -1.90 0.29 -2.44
C MET A 5 -1.42 1.61 -3.06
N MET A 6 -1.00 2.57 -2.24
CA MET A 6 -0.44 3.85 -2.71
C MET A 6 0.90 3.68 -3.42
N GLU A 7 1.75 2.75 -2.99
CA GLU A 7 3.00 2.44 -3.68
C GLU A 7 2.78 1.94 -5.11
N VAL A 8 1.71 1.18 -5.34
CA VAL A 8 1.40 0.60 -6.67
C VAL A 8 0.58 1.56 -7.54
N LYS A 9 -0.40 2.25 -6.95
CA LYS A 9 -1.40 3.06 -7.69
C LYS A 9 -1.27 4.56 -7.48
N GLY A 10 -0.37 5.01 -6.63
CA GLY A 10 -0.20 6.41 -6.29
C GLY A 10 -1.17 6.90 -5.22
N ARG A 11 -1.36 8.22 -5.17
CA ARG A 11 -2.14 8.90 -4.13
C ARG A 11 -3.64 8.67 -4.28
N PHE A 12 -4.33 8.52 -3.14
CA PHE A 12 -5.79 8.57 -3.09
C PHE A 12 -6.32 9.96 -3.44
N ASN A 13 -7.47 9.99 -4.09
CA ASN A 13 -8.16 11.24 -4.39
C ASN A 13 -8.63 11.91 -3.09
N SER A 14 -8.38 13.23 -2.95
CA SER A 14 -8.76 14.01 -1.76
C SER A 14 -10.27 13.94 -1.48
N LYS A 15 -11.11 13.86 -2.50
CA LYS A 15 -12.57 13.70 -2.33
C LYS A 15 -12.92 12.34 -1.71
N MET A 16 -12.15 11.28 -2.03
CA MET A 16 -12.35 9.96 -1.44
C MET A 16 -11.92 9.95 0.02
N ILE A 17 -10.77 10.55 0.34
CA ILE A 17 -10.27 10.65 1.71
C ILE A 17 -11.30 11.37 2.60
N LYS A 18 -11.82 12.51 2.14
CA LYS A 18 -12.84 13.30 2.86
C LYS A 18 -14.16 12.55 3.07
N LYS A 19 -14.54 11.66 2.18
CA LYS A 19 -15.76 10.82 2.30
C LYS A 19 -15.53 9.54 3.08
N ALA A 20 -14.29 9.16 3.33
CA ALA A 20 -13.97 7.93 4.02
C ALA A 20 -14.27 8.04 5.52
N LYS A 21 -14.91 7.02 6.11
CA LYS A 21 -15.24 6.97 7.53
C LYS A 21 -14.02 7.15 8.45
N PHE A 22 -12.86 6.70 8.01
CA PHE A 22 -11.59 6.75 8.75
C PHE A 22 -10.52 7.58 8.02
N GLY A 23 -10.94 8.51 7.16
CA GLY A 23 -10.02 9.36 6.41
C GLY A 23 -9.08 10.12 7.33
N ASP A 24 -9.63 10.76 8.35
CA ASP A 24 -8.90 11.59 9.32
C ASP A 24 -7.96 10.79 10.25
N VAL A 25 -8.16 9.46 10.30
CA VAL A 25 -7.31 8.56 11.12
C VAL A 25 -6.02 8.20 10.40
N TYR A 26 -6.05 8.10 9.06
CA TYR A 26 -4.95 7.61 8.26
C TYR A 26 -4.32 8.64 7.34
N PHE A 27 -4.96 9.79 7.16
CA PHE A 27 -4.50 10.83 6.26
C PHE A 27 -4.56 12.20 6.91
N ASP A 28 -3.53 13.02 6.67
CA ASP A 28 -3.52 14.41 7.06
C ASP A 28 -4.40 15.28 6.13
N GLU A 29 -4.58 16.56 6.47
CA GLU A 29 -5.37 17.51 5.69
C GLU A 29 -4.86 17.68 4.25
N MET A 30 -3.57 17.48 4.03
CA MET A 30 -2.92 17.53 2.72
C MET A 30 -3.03 16.20 1.95
N GLY A 31 -3.62 15.15 2.58
CA GLY A 31 -3.78 13.82 2.03
C GLY A 31 -2.49 13.00 2.05
N GLY A 32 -1.55 13.33 2.91
CA GLY A 32 -0.40 12.50 3.25
C GLY A 32 -0.85 11.33 4.14
N PHE A 33 -0.24 10.16 3.94
CA PHE A 33 -0.54 8.99 4.75
C PHE A 33 0.20 9.06 6.08
N GLU A 34 -0.52 8.92 7.17
CA GLU A 34 0.03 8.85 8.51
C GLU A 34 0.11 7.40 8.98
N SER A 35 1.32 6.90 9.16
CA SER A 35 1.58 5.58 9.72
C SER A 35 1.96 5.72 11.18
N VAL A 36 1.19 5.08 12.06
CA VAL A 36 1.57 4.93 13.46
C VAL A 36 2.43 3.68 13.56
N GLU A 37 3.75 3.86 13.60
CA GLU A 37 4.68 2.79 13.96
C GLU A 37 4.75 2.72 15.49
N LYS A 38 4.23 1.65 16.05
CA LYS A 38 4.60 1.26 17.41
C LYS A 38 6.04 0.79 17.35
N ASP A 39 6.96 1.60 17.83
CA ASP A 39 8.33 1.16 18.05
C ASP A 39 8.28 -0.04 19.01
N ARG A 40 8.37 -1.23 18.45
CA ARG A 40 8.77 -2.39 19.21
C ARG A 40 10.26 -2.23 19.49
N ILE A 41 10.58 -1.43 20.48
CA ILE A 41 11.86 -1.54 21.14
C ILE A 41 11.81 -2.94 21.78
N THR A 42 12.32 -3.92 21.07
CA THR A 42 12.68 -5.20 21.64
C THR A 42 13.81 -4.91 22.64
N GLY A 43 13.38 -4.54 23.85
CA GLY A 43 14.29 -4.33 24.93
C GLY A 43 14.97 -5.63 25.29
N ASN A 44 16.20 -5.79 24.84
CA ASN A 44 17.18 -6.59 25.54
C ASN A 44 17.55 -5.82 26.81
N VAL A 45 16.68 -5.85 27.81
CA VAL A 45 16.95 -5.30 29.12
C VAL A 45 17.90 -6.26 29.81
N SER A 46 19.17 -5.91 29.72
CA SER A 46 20.19 -6.46 30.61
C SER A 46 19.75 -6.34 32.08
N HIS A 47 19.78 -7.41 32.81
CA HIS A 47 19.22 -7.68 34.14
C HIS A 47 19.78 -6.83 35.30
N ARG A 48 20.34 -5.63 35.06
CA ARG A 48 21.06 -4.87 36.08
C ARG A 48 20.47 -3.51 36.47
N MET A 49 19.29 -3.11 35.97
CA MET A 49 18.70 -1.81 36.29
C MET A 49 17.24 -1.87 36.76
N THR A 50 16.90 -2.86 37.53
CA THR A 50 15.49 -3.12 37.93
C THR A 50 14.92 -2.14 38.98
N PHE A 51 15.72 -1.31 39.60
CA PHE A 51 15.25 -0.48 40.74
C PHE A 51 14.92 0.98 40.38
N LEU A 52 15.50 1.54 39.32
CA LEU A 52 15.20 2.91 38.88
C LEU A 52 14.02 2.99 37.86
N PHE A 53 13.57 1.85 37.37
CA PHE A 53 12.54 1.77 36.33
C PHE A 53 11.10 1.88 36.88
N LEU A 54 10.87 1.60 38.15
CA LEU A 54 9.53 1.64 38.75
C LEU A 54 8.97 3.05 38.92
N PHE A 55 9.82 4.07 38.99
CA PHE A 55 9.38 5.47 39.12
C PHE A 55 9.25 6.18 37.76
N SER A 56 9.90 5.69 36.73
CA SER A 56 9.84 6.24 35.36
C SER A 56 8.64 5.72 34.55
N HIS A 57 8.00 4.63 34.98
CA HIS A 57 6.94 3.98 34.24
C HIS A 57 5.61 4.76 34.19
N VAL A 58 5.45 5.76 35.06
CA VAL A 58 4.24 6.61 35.09
C VAL A 58 4.37 7.83 34.17
N LEU A 59 5.57 8.22 33.75
CA LEU A 59 5.80 9.43 32.98
C LEU A 59 6.23 9.21 31.52
N PHE A 60 6.62 7.99 31.17
CA PHE A 60 6.92 7.66 29.77
C PHE A 60 5.65 7.07 29.10
N ARG A 61 4.70 7.94 28.82
CA ARG A 61 3.67 7.67 27.83
C ARG A 61 4.41 7.39 26.53
N GLN A 62 4.41 6.13 26.12
CA GLN A 62 4.98 5.66 24.87
C GLN A 62 4.48 6.58 23.75
N GLN A 63 5.31 7.49 23.29
CA GLN A 63 4.96 8.35 22.18
C GLN A 63 4.97 7.48 20.94
N ASP A 64 3.77 7.17 20.45
CA ASP A 64 3.62 6.57 19.13
C ASP A 64 4.27 7.53 18.12
N VAL A 65 5.32 7.07 17.46
CA VAL A 65 5.99 7.88 16.43
C VAL A 65 5.11 7.85 15.19
N VAL A 66 4.44 8.97 14.93
CA VAL A 66 3.66 9.17 13.71
C VAL A 66 4.62 9.49 12.58
N ARG A 67 4.78 8.56 11.65
CA ARG A 67 5.58 8.75 10.45
C ARG A 67 4.68 9.19 9.29
N LYS A 68 4.91 10.40 8.77
CA LYS A 68 4.19 10.91 7.60
C LYS A 68 4.87 10.44 6.33
N VAL A 69 4.12 9.78 5.46
CA VAL A 69 4.60 9.28 4.17
C VAL A 69 3.85 9.97 3.04
N HIS A 70 4.56 10.75 2.23
CA HIS A 70 4.00 11.39 1.05
C HIS A 70 4.34 10.61 -0.21
N ILE A 71 3.34 9.93 -0.77
CA ILE A 71 3.44 9.26 -2.06
C ILE A 71 2.60 10.07 -3.06
N SER A 72 3.28 10.79 -3.95
CA SER A 72 2.61 11.56 -5.01
C SER A 72 2.38 10.73 -6.28
N LYS A 73 3.32 9.83 -6.60
CA LYS A 73 3.29 8.95 -7.77
C LYS A 73 3.52 7.50 -7.34
N PRO A 74 3.05 6.51 -8.13
CA PRO A 74 3.40 5.12 -7.89
C PRO A 74 4.91 4.93 -7.81
N THR A 75 5.38 4.25 -6.77
CA THR A 75 6.81 3.92 -6.58
C THR A 75 7.14 2.52 -7.06
N ARG A 76 6.10 1.69 -7.25
CA ARG A 76 6.20 0.32 -7.72
C ARG A 76 5.44 0.16 -9.02
N ASP A 77 6.14 -0.16 -10.10
CA ASP A 77 5.51 -0.48 -11.37
C ASP A 77 5.03 -1.93 -11.38
N LEU A 78 3.71 -2.09 -11.53
CA LEU A 78 3.06 -3.40 -11.62
C LEU A 78 3.58 -4.19 -12.84
N ARG A 79 3.78 -3.51 -13.98
CA ARG A 79 4.28 -4.13 -15.20
C ARG A 79 5.70 -4.66 -15.02
N ALA A 80 6.58 -3.86 -14.45
CA ALA A 80 7.98 -4.26 -14.20
C ALA A 80 8.08 -5.46 -13.24
N ARG A 81 7.10 -5.62 -12.35
CA ARG A 81 7.06 -6.74 -11.40
C ARG A 81 6.53 -8.04 -11.96
N LEU A 82 5.61 -7.96 -12.92
CA LEU A 82 4.91 -9.11 -13.49
C LEU A 82 5.50 -9.56 -14.81
N MET A 83 6.23 -8.67 -15.51
CA MET A 83 6.95 -9.06 -16.71
C MET A 83 8.13 -9.97 -16.32
N PRO A 84 8.28 -11.12 -16.98
CA PRO A 84 9.44 -11.98 -16.77
C PRO A 84 10.74 -11.26 -17.22
N PRO A 85 11.87 -11.64 -16.62
CA PRO A 85 13.16 -11.05 -17.00
C PRO A 85 13.45 -11.34 -18.47
N SER A 86 14.18 -10.43 -19.11
CA SER A 86 14.55 -10.53 -20.54
C SER A 86 15.33 -11.78 -20.93
N SER A 87 15.85 -12.51 -19.95
CA SER A 87 16.50 -13.81 -20.15
C SER A 87 15.53 -14.93 -20.55
N VAL A 88 14.23 -14.77 -20.25
CA VAL A 88 13.18 -15.73 -20.60
C VAL A 88 12.65 -15.35 -21.98
N LYS A 89 12.87 -16.21 -22.97
CA LYS A 89 12.28 -16.06 -24.30
C LYS A 89 10.82 -16.51 -24.24
N LEU A 90 9.91 -15.56 -24.38
CA LEU A 90 8.49 -15.80 -24.49
C LEU A 90 8.05 -15.73 -25.95
N SER A 91 7.05 -16.50 -26.29
CA SER A 91 6.35 -16.36 -27.57
C SER A 91 5.51 -15.07 -27.60
N ASP A 92 5.17 -14.61 -28.79
CA ASP A 92 4.33 -13.43 -28.95
C ASP A 92 2.93 -13.61 -28.30
N GLU A 93 2.42 -14.82 -28.29
CA GLU A 93 1.15 -15.17 -27.66
C GLU A 93 1.24 -15.07 -26.14
N GLU A 94 2.28 -15.62 -25.52
CA GLU A 94 2.52 -15.52 -24.09
C GLU A 94 2.74 -14.05 -23.67
N MET A 95 3.43 -13.26 -24.47
CA MET A 95 3.63 -11.84 -24.21
C MET A 95 2.30 -11.06 -24.24
N LYS A 96 1.43 -11.36 -25.20
CA LYS A 96 0.08 -10.79 -25.25
C LYS A 96 -0.77 -11.19 -24.05
N LEU A 97 -0.69 -12.45 -23.65
CA LEU A 97 -1.43 -12.96 -22.50
C LEU A 97 -1.00 -12.26 -21.21
N ILE A 98 0.30 -12.15 -20.96
CA ILE A 98 0.87 -11.45 -19.79
C ILE A 98 0.47 -9.98 -19.81
N SER A 99 0.56 -9.31 -20.95
CA SER A 99 0.18 -7.91 -21.09
C SER A 99 -1.30 -7.69 -20.80
N SER A 100 -2.17 -8.59 -21.27
CA SER A 100 -3.61 -8.57 -21.01
C SER A 100 -3.91 -8.83 -19.53
N PHE A 101 -3.20 -9.74 -18.90
CA PHE A 101 -3.29 -9.99 -17.45
C PHE A 101 -2.93 -8.76 -16.63
N ILE A 102 -1.81 -8.11 -16.96
CA ILE A 102 -1.37 -6.87 -16.28
C ILE A 102 -2.44 -5.78 -16.41
N GLU A 103 -3.04 -5.63 -17.59
CA GLU A 103 -4.11 -4.67 -17.81
C GLU A 103 -5.34 -4.95 -16.93
N LEU A 104 -5.77 -6.19 -16.86
CA LEU A 104 -6.88 -6.62 -15.99
C LEU A 104 -6.59 -6.30 -14.52
N LEU A 105 -5.40 -6.67 -14.04
CA LEU A 105 -4.98 -6.37 -12.68
C LEU A 105 -4.94 -4.87 -12.40
N ASP A 106 -4.42 -4.08 -13.32
CA ASP A 106 -4.35 -2.64 -13.17
C ASP A 106 -5.73 -2.00 -13.01
N ARG A 107 -6.72 -2.48 -13.76
CA ARG A 107 -8.12 -2.07 -13.64
C ARG A 107 -8.76 -2.55 -12.34
N CYS A 108 -8.46 -3.77 -11.88
CA CYS A 108 -8.95 -4.32 -10.61
C CYS A 108 -8.39 -3.55 -9.40
N LEU A 109 -7.15 -3.09 -9.49
CA LEU A 109 -6.46 -2.38 -8.42
C LEU A 109 -6.70 -0.86 -8.44
N SER A 110 -7.61 -0.35 -9.29
CA SER A 110 -7.96 1.07 -9.27
C SER A 110 -8.39 1.51 -7.87
N LEU A 111 -7.76 2.57 -7.33
CA LEU A 111 -8.08 3.10 -6.01
C LEU A 111 -9.51 3.66 -5.97
N ASP A 112 -9.93 4.33 -7.03
CA ASP A 112 -11.27 4.87 -7.16
C ASP A 112 -12.28 3.76 -7.51
N PRO A 113 -13.25 3.47 -6.64
CA PRO A 113 -14.27 2.45 -6.90
C PRO A 113 -15.10 2.72 -8.16
N SER A 114 -15.30 3.99 -8.52
CA SER A 114 -16.08 4.37 -9.71
C SER A 114 -15.34 4.08 -11.03
N ARG A 115 -14.01 3.96 -10.94
CA ARG A 115 -13.12 3.65 -12.08
C ARG A 115 -12.64 2.22 -12.08
N ARG A 116 -12.91 1.48 -11.01
CA ARG A 116 -12.54 0.07 -10.89
C ARG A 116 -13.42 -0.76 -11.80
N ILE A 117 -12.80 -1.69 -12.52
CA ILE A 117 -13.52 -2.63 -13.40
C ILE A 117 -14.58 -3.39 -12.61
N THR A 118 -15.78 -3.50 -13.16
CA THR A 118 -16.84 -4.31 -12.56
C THR A 118 -16.61 -5.79 -12.81
N PRO A 119 -17.16 -6.71 -11.99
CA PRO A 119 -17.06 -8.15 -12.24
C PRO A 119 -17.54 -8.57 -13.62
N ARG A 120 -18.62 -7.94 -14.12
CA ARG A 120 -19.16 -8.19 -15.45
C ARG A 120 -18.18 -7.82 -16.56
N GLU A 121 -17.58 -6.65 -16.45
CA GLU A 121 -16.55 -6.20 -17.40
C GLU A 121 -15.27 -7.04 -17.31
N ALA A 122 -14.88 -7.44 -16.10
CA ALA A 122 -13.74 -8.32 -15.91
C ALA A 122 -13.93 -9.68 -16.59
N LEU A 123 -15.13 -10.28 -16.49
CA LEU A 123 -15.46 -11.51 -17.18
C LEU A 123 -15.48 -11.37 -18.72
N ALA A 124 -15.69 -10.16 -19.23
CA ALA A 124 -15.63 -9.86 -20.66
C ALA A 124 -14.21 -9.48 -21.15
N HIS A 125 -13.24 -9.39 -20.23
CA HIS A 125 -11.90 -8.97 -20.56
C HIS A 125 -11.16 -10.00 -21.43
N PRO A 126 -10.30 -9.57 -22.41
CA PRO A 126 -9.57 -10.47 -23.30
C PRO A 126 -8.76 -11.54 -22.58
N PHE A 127 -8.16 -11.21 -21.42
CA PHE A 127 -7.43 -12.18 -20.61
C PHE A 127 -8.30 -13.37 -20.15
N ILE A 128 -9.60 -13.15 -19.91
CA ILE A 128 -10.52 -14.20 -19.43
C ILE A 128 -11.17 -14.94 -20.60
N ARG A 129 -11.43 -14.24 -21.70
CA ARG A 129 -12.11 -14.84 -22.86
C ARG A 129 -11.18 -15.55 -23.84
N GLY A 130 -9.89 -15.24 -23.80
CA GLY A 130 -8.90 -15.75 -24.77
C GLY A 130 -8.80 -14.89 -26.00
#